data_b95c46d6c34359bac0efaff060e25273
#
_entry.id   b95c46d6c34359bac0efaff060e25273
#
_cell.length_a   1.000
_cell.length_b   1.000
_cell.length_c   1.000
_cell.angle_alpha   90.00
_cell.angle_beta   90.00
_cell.angle_gamma   90.00
#
_symmetry.space_group_name_H-M   'P 1'
#
loop_
_entity.id
_entity.type
_entity.pdbx_description
1 polymer ?
#
loop_
_entity_poly.entity_id
_entity_poly.type
_entity_poly.pdbx_seq_one_letter_code
_entity_poly.pdbx_strand_id
1 'polypeptide(L)'
;MNSEVQIPPVRDIDFTAEANADGRILAVKLAGNADLNVKAPLDKFLSSVHDEAQRRRVDEVSVDLRRLEFMNSSCLKSFVWWISTVQEQPSNAQYRITFLSSPSMYWQRRSLNALACLAAELVSVQA
;
A
#
# COMPACT_ATOMS: atom_id res chain seq x y z
N MET A 1 -6.62 23.71 9.29
CA MET A 1 -5.67 22.78 8.68
C MET A 1 -6.39 21.79 7.76
N ASN A 2 -5.89 21.63 6.58
CA ASN A 2 -6.50 20.73 5.62
C ASN A 2 -5.91 19.32 5.72
N SER A 3 -6.75 18.34 6.04
CA SER A 3 -6.32 16.96 6.17
C SER A 3 -6.59 16.14 4.91
N GLU A 4 -7.15 16.75 3.87
CA GLU A 4 -7.43 16.01 2.63
C GLU A 4 -6.15 15.58 1.93
N VAL A 5 -6.16 14.33 1.45
CA VAL A 5 -5.03 13.80 0.70
C VAL A 5 -5.20 14.10 -0.78
N GLN A 6 -4.07 14.29 -1.46
CA GLN A 6 -4.05 14.55 -2.90
C GLN A 6 -3.85 13.24 -3.66
N ILE A 7 -4.69 12.26 -3.36
CA ILE A 7 -4.60 10.93 -3.96
C ILE A 7 -5.95 10.59 -4.56
N PRO A 8 -6.08 10.64 -5.88
CA PRO A 8 -7.36 10.25 -6.50
C PRO A 8 -7.65 8.78 -6.21
N PRO A 9 -8.86 8.46 -5.75
CA PRO A 9 -9.20 7.06 -5.52
C PRO A 9 -9.33 6.29 -6.82
N VAL A 10 -9.10 4.98 -6.76
CA VAL A 10 -9.34 4.09 -7.89
C VAL A 10 -10.69 3.42 -7.67
N ARG A 11 -11.54 3.47 -8.68
CA ARG A 11 -12.85 2.81 -8.64
C ARG A 11 -13.06 2.08 -9.94
N ASP A 12 -13.01 0.76 -9.86
CA ASP A 12 -13.28 -0.11 -10.99
C ASP A 12 -14.42 -1.03 -10.59
N ILE A 13 -14.88 -1.87 -11.51
CA ILE A 13 -16.04 -2.73 -11.26
C ILE A 13 -15.80 -3.62 -10.04
N ASP A 14 -14.62 -4.22 -9.96
CA ASP A 14 -14.29 -5.20 -8.92
C ASP A 14 -13.13 -4.77 -8.04
N PHE A 15 -12.71 -3.51 -8.10
CA PHE A 15 -11.54 -3.07 -7.35
C PHE A 15 -11.68 -1.63 -6.93
N THR A 16 -11.35 -1.36 -5.67
CA THR A 16 -11.29 0.01 -5.18
C THR A 16 -10.01 0.21 -4.39
N ALA A 17 -9.49 1.45 -4.47
CA ALA A 17 -8.35 1.87 -3.68
C ALA A 17 -8.60 3.30 -3.23
N GLU A 18 -8.41 3.57 -1.94
CA GLU A 18 -8.59 4.91 -1.42
C GLU A 18 -7.63 5.17 -0.27
N ALA A 19 -7.37 6.43 0.01
CA ALA A 19 -6.45 6.83 1.06
C ALA A 19 -6.97 8.04 1.81
N ASN A 20 -6.66 8.11 3.11
CA ASN A 20 -6.94 9.29 3.90
C ASN A 20 -5.83 9.47 4.93
N ALA A 21 -5.75 10.67 5.51
CA ALA A 21 -4.72 10.99 6.48
C ALA A 21 -5.31 10.96 7.88
N ASP A 22 -4.53 10.44 8.82
CA ASP A 22 -4.88 10.40 10.23
C ASP A 22 -3.61 10.72 11.03
N GLY A 23 -3.42 12.01 11.33
CA GLY A 23 -2.21 12.45 12.00
C GLY A 23 -0.98 12.20 11.15
N ARG A 24 -0.03 11.46 11.70
CA ARG A 24 1.20 11.13 10.99
C ARG A 24 1.14 9.77 10.28
N ILE A 25 -0.06 9.26 10.11
CA ILE A 25 -0.30 7.99 9.40
C ILE A 25 -1.15 8.27 8.17
N LEU A 26 -0.74 7.71 7.04
CA LEU A 26 -1.54 7.73 5.84
C LEU A 26 -2.21 6.36 5.73
N ALA A 27 -3.54 6.35 5.75
CA ALA A 27 -4.30 5.11 5.75
C ALA A 27 -4.79 4.79 4.33
N VAL A 28 -4.45 3.62 3.83
CA VAL A 28 -4.81 3.14 2.50
C VAL A 28 -5.69 1.92 2.64
N LYS A 29 -6.73 1.83 1.84
CA LYS A 29 -7.62 0.67 1.83
C LYS A 29 -7.79 0.18 0.40
N LEU A 30 -7.55 -1.12 0.18
CA LEU A 30 -7.76 -1.78 -1.09
C LEU A 30 -8.81 -2.86 -0.90
N ALA A 31 -9.71 -3.02 -1.86
CA ALA A 31 -10.79 -4.00 -1.76
C ALA A 31 -11.10 -4.59 -3.13
N GLY A 32 -11.56 -5.83 -3.14
CA GLY A 32 -12.01 -6.50 -4.36
C GLY A 32 -10.93 -7.37 -4.98
N ASN A 33 -10.80 -7.29 -6.29
CA ASN A 33 -9.90 -8.16 -7.04
C ASN A 33 -8.93 -7.33 -7.86
N ALA A 34 -7.65 -7.46 -7.57
CA ALA A 34 -6.60 -6.75 -8.29
C ALA A 34 -6.04 -7.66 -9.38
N ASP A 35 -6.70 -7.65 -10.53
CA ASP A 35 -6.24 -8.39 -11.70
C ASP A 35 -5.40 -7.48 -12.61
N LEU A 36 -5.02 -7.99 -13.78
CA LEU A 36 -4.14 -7.26 -14.67
C LEU A 36 -4.74 -5.92 -15.14
N ASN A 37 -6.07 -5.82 -15.20
CA ASN A 37 -6.73 -4.61 -15.66
C ASN A 37 -6.51 -3.42 -14.71
N VAL A 38 -6.22 -3.68 -13.43
CA VAL A 38 -6.01 -2.60 -12.47
C VAL A 38 -4.53 -2.31 -12.22
N LYS A 39 -3.63 -3.01 -12.93
CA LYS A 39 -2.18 -2.81 -12.71
C LYS A 39 -1.78 -1.35 -12.92
N ALA A 40 -2.14 -0.75 -14.05
CA ALA A 40 -1.76 0.63 -14.34
C ALA A 40 -2.36 1.63 -13.36
N PRO A 41 -3.68 1.59 -13.07
CA PRO A 41 -4.22 2.50 -12.04
C PRO A 41 -3.65 2.24 -10.65
N LEU A 42 -3.32 0.99 -10.30
CA LEU A 42 -2.70 0.70 -9.03
C LEU A 42 -1.30 1.31 -8.94
N ASP A 43 -0.50 1.17 -10.00
CA ASP A 43 0.84 1.77 -10.03
C ASP A 43 0.76 3.28 -9.83
N LYS A 44 -0.18 3.93 -10.50
CA LYS A 44 -0.37 5.37 -10.38
C LYS A 44 -0.83 5.73 -8.96
N PHE A 45 -1.72 4.94 -8.39
CA PHE A 45 -2.22 5.16 -7.04
C PHE A 45 -1.08 5.07 -6.02
N LEU A 46 -0.25 4.03 -6.11
CA LEU A 46 0.87 3.86 -5.17
C LEU A 46 1.92 4.96 -5.33
N SER A 47 2.15 5.42 -6.56
CA SER A 47 3.03 6.55 -6.79
C SER A 47 2.50 7.80 -6.10
N SER A 48 1.19 8.03 -6.17
CA SER A 48 0.56 9.16 -5.48
C SER A 48 0.62 9.00 -3.97
N VAL A 49 0.47 7.78 -3.46
CA VAL A 49 0.62 7.50 -2.03
C VAL A 49 2.02 7.86 -1.57
N HIS A 50 3.03 7.45 -2.34
CA HIS A 50 4.41 7.75 -2.00
C HIS A 50 4.67 9.25 -1.97
N ASP A 51 4.23 9.97 -3.01
CA ASP A 51 4.41 11.41 -3.08
C ASP A 51 3.73 12.12 -1.92
N GLU A 52 2.52 11.70 -1.59
CA GLU A 52 1.77 12.29 -0.48
C GLU A 52 2.44 12.00 0.87
N ALA A 53 2.92 10.77 1.04
CA ALA A 53 3.63 10.37 2.26
C ALA A 53 4.88 11.23 2.45
N GLN A 54 5.63 11.48 1.38
CA GLN A 54 6.82 12.32 1.44
C GLN A 54 6.46 13.76 1.76
N ARG A 55 5.44 14.29 1.09
CA ARG A 55 5.02 15.68 1.29
C ARG A 55 4.55 15.93 2.72
N ARG A 56 3.82 14.98 3.29
CA ARG A 56 3.28 15.09 4.64
C ARG A 56 4.27 14.65 5.71
N ARG A 57 5.38 14.02 5.32
CA ARG A 57 6.37 13.48 6.26
C ARG A 57 5.74 12.54 7.27
N VAL A 58 4.93 11.60 6.76
CA VAL A 58 4.26 10.63 7.62
C VAL A 58 5.28 9.66 8.22
N ASP A 59 4.93 9.10 9.37
CA ASP A 59 5.75 8.07 10.00
C ASP A 59 5.44 6.69 9.44
N GLU A 60 4.22 6.52 8.93
CA GLU A 60 3.74 5.19 8.53
C GLU A 60 2.64 5.33 7.49
N VAL A 61 2.65 4.38 6.54
CA VAL A 61 1.50 4.15 5.66
C VAL A 61 0.92 2.80 6.04
N SER A 62 -0.34 2.81 6.44
CA SER A 62 -1.07 1.60 6.80
C SER A 62 -1.91 1.17 5.62
N VAL A 63 -1.76 -0.07 5.17
CA VAL A 63 -2.46 -0.60 3.99
C VAL A 63 -3.39 -1.71 4.43
N ASP A 64 -4.69 -1.44 4.41
CA ASP A 64 -5.70 -2.39 4.82
C ASP A 64 -6.09 -3.26 3.62
N LEU A 65 -5.72 -4.54 3.68
CA LEU A 65 -5.99 -5.52 2.62
C LEU A 65 -7.04 -6.55 3.04
N ARG A 66 -7.72 -6.32 4.16
CA ARG A 66 -8.63 -7.33 4.69
C ARG A 66 -9.80 -7.63 3.76
N ARG A 67 -10.12 -6.70 2.85
CA ARG A 67 -11.18 -6.91 1.86
C ARG A 67 -10.64 -7.11 0.45
N LEU A 68 -9.34 -7.29 0.30
CA LEU A 68 -8.73 -7.57 -0.99
C LEU A 68 -8.71 -9.08 -1.20
N GLU A 69 -9.61 -9.57 -2.04
CA GLU A 69 -9.84 -11.01 -2.19
C GLU A 69 -8.83 -11.69 -3.09
N PHE A 70 -8.27 -10.94 -4.04
CA PHE A 70 -7.34 -11.49 -5.00
C PHE A 70 -6.37 -10.40 -5.46
N MET A 71 -5.13 -10.79 -5.69
CA MET A 71 -4.14 -9.92 -6.30
C MET A 71 -3.23 -10.77 -7.17
N ASN A 72 -3.15 -10.44 -8.48
CA ASN A 72 -2.26 -11.21 -9.34
C ASN A 72 -0.80 -10.79 -9.10
N SER A 73 0.12 -11.61 -9.62
CA SER A 73 1.55 -11.40 -9.36
C SER A 73 2.07 -10.08 -9.94
N SER A 74 1.49 -9.63 -11.06
CA SER A 74 1.90 -8.34 -11.64
C SER A 74 1.55 -7.19 -10.73
N CYS A 75 0.37 -7.23 -10.09
CA CYS A 75 -0.03 -6.20 -9.13
C CYS A 75 0.82 -6.28 -7.87
N LEU A 76 1.20 -7.50 -7.46
CA LEU A 76 2.09 -7.65 -6.31
C LEU A 76 3.43 -6.97 -6.55
N LYS A 77 3.92 -6.99 -7.79
CA LYS A 77 5.16 -6.30 -8.14
C LYS A 77 5.06 -4.79 -7.95
N SER A 78 3.86 -4.24 -7.98
CA SER A 78 3.68 -2.81 -7.71
C SER A 78 4.04 -2.50 -6.25
N PHE A 79 3.70 -3.38 -5.33
CA PHE A 79 4.13 -3.23 -3.95
C PHE A 79 5.65 -3.36 -3.81
N VAL A 80 6.26 -4.28 -4.57
CA VAL A 80 7.72 -4.44 -4.55
C VAL A 80 8.39 -3.14 -4.99
N TRP A 81 7.91 -2.53 -6.07
CA TRP A 81 8.42 -1.24 -6.53
C TRP A 81 8.30 -0.17 -5.45
N TRP A 82 7.15 -0.09 -4.82
CA TRP A 82 6.89 0.91 -3.79
C TRP A 82 7.84 0.73 -2.60
N ILE A 83 7.96 -0.48 -2.09
CA ILE A 83 8.85 -0.78 -0.97
C ILE A 83 10.28 -0.43 -1.33
N SER A 84 10.74 -0.81 -2.53
CA SER A 84 12.10 -0.50 -2.97
C SER A 84 12.32 1.01 -3.06
N THR A 85 11.32 1.74 -3.53
CA THR A 85 11.41 3.19 -3.62
C THR A 85 11.59 3.82 -2.25
N VAL A 86 10.86 3.33 -1.24
CA VAL A 86 11.02 3.84 0.13
C VAL A 86 12.39 3.49 0.68
N GLN A 87 12.88 2.27 0.43
CA GLN A 87 14.21 1.85 0.90
C GLN A 87 15.32 2.73 0.34
N GLU A 88 15.15 3.24 -0.87
CA GLU A 88 16.16 4.06 -1.52
C GLU A 88 16.21 5.49 -1.01
N GLN A 89 15.22 5.88 -0.18
CA GLN A 89 15.20 7.22 0.38
C GLN A 89 16.19 7.34 1.53
N PRO A 90 16.71 8.55 1.81
CA PRO A 90 17.49 8.76 3.03
C PRO A 90 16.67 8.38 4.26
N SER A 91 17.34 7.99 5.34
CA SER A 91 16.63 7.48 6.52
C SER A 91 15.60 8.47 7.08
N ASN A 92 15.86 9.77 6.98
CA ASN A 92 14.91 10.78 7.48
C ASN A 92 13.72 10.99 6.54
N ALA A 93 13.71 10.36 5.38
CA ALA A 93 12.60 10.42 4.43
C ALA A 93 11.89 9.08 4.29
N GLN A 94 12.33 8.06 5.01
CA GLN A 94 11.67 6.75 4.99
C GLN A 94 10.47 6.76 5.92
N TYR A 95 9.50 5.91 5.62
CA TYR A 95 8.34 5.67 6.47
C TYR A 95 8.08 4.18 6.52
N ARG A 96 7.36 3.74 7.53
CA ARG A 96 7.02 2.35 7.69
C ARG A 96 5.78 2.00 6.89
N ILE A 97 5.73 0.77 6.41
CA ILE A 97 4.59 0.27 5.68
C ILE A 97 4.04 -0.92 6.46
N THR A 98 2.79 -0.82 6.89
CA THR A 98 2.12 -1.88 7.65
C THR A 98 0.96 -2.41 6.83
N PHE A 99 0.98 -3.70 6.53
CA PHE A 99 -0.12 -4.35 5.83
C PHE A 99 -1.04 -5.01 6.86
N LEU A 100 -2.33 -4.66 6.79
CA LEU A 100 -3.36 -5.32 7.60
C LEU A 100 -3.96 -6.43 6.75
N SER A 101 -3.80 -7.66 7.18
CA SER A 101 -4.21 -8.82 6.40
C SER A 101 -5.39 -9.54 7.04
N SER A 102 -6.06 -10.39 6.27
CA SER A 102 -7.12 -11.25 6.75
C SER A 102 -6.58 -12.67 6.91
N PRO A 103 -6.68 -13.27 8.12
CA PRO A 103 -6.20 -14.64 8.29
C PRO A 103 -6.93 -15.67 7.43
N SER A 104 -8.13 -15.34 6.94
CA SER A 104 -8.90 -16.25 6.10
C SER A 104 -8.43 -16.27 4.66
N MET A 105 -7.52 -15.39 4.28
CA MET A 105 -7.03 -15.30 2.89
C MET A 105 -5.62 -15.86 2.78
N TYR A 106 -5.51 -17.09 2.28
CA TYR A 106 -4.23 -17.78 2.21
C TYR A 106 -3.19 -17.04 1.36
N TRP A 107 -3.64 -16.43 0.25
CA TRP A 107 -2.69 -15.74 -0.63
C TRP A 107 -2.00 -14.58 0.10
N GLN A 108 -2.72 -13.93 1.01
CA GLN A 108 -2.17 -12.78 1.72
C GLN A 108 -1.02 -13.19 2.63
N ARG A 109 -1.18 -14.29 3.36
CA ARG A 109 -0.14 -14.73 4.28
C ARG A 109 1.18 -14.94 3.56
N ARG A 110 1.16 -15.73 2.48
CA ARG A 110 2.39 -16.05 1.76
C ARG A 110 2.98 -14.83 1.09
N SER A 111 2.15 -14.09 0.36
CA SER A 111 2.63 -12.95 -0.44
C SER A 111 3.11 -11.81 0.42
N LEU A 112 2.38 -11.49 1.50
CA LEU A 112 2.77 -10.38 2.35
C LEU A 112 4.01 -10.70 3.18
N ASN A 113 4.16 -11.94 3.62
CA ASN A 113 5.37 -12.33 4.32
C ASN A 113 6.60 -12.22 3.42
N ALA A 114 6.43 -12.56 2.13
CA ALA A 114 7.52 -12.38 1.17
C ALA A 114 7.89 -10.91 1.02
N LEU A 115 6.90 -10.02 0.97
CA LEU A 115 7.17 -8.58 0.91
C LEU A 115 7.89 -8.10 2.16
N ALA A 116 7.48 -8.57 3.33
CA ALA A 116 8.13 -8.17 4.58
C ALA A 116 9.58 -8.61 4.62
N CYS A 117 9.92 -9.74 3.99
CA CYS A 117 11.30 -10.21 3.94
C CYS A 117 12.20 -9.32 3.08
N LEU A 118 11.62 -8.56 2.14
CA LEU A 118 12.42 -7.66 1.30
C LEU A 118 12.96 -6.47 2.09
N ALA A 119 12.24 -6.04 3.11
CA ALA A 119 12.59 -4.84 3.85
C ALA A 119 12.07 -4.97 5.29
N ALA A 120 12.64 -5.90 6.04
CA ALA A 120 12.13 -6.23 7.38
C ALA A 120 12.10 -5.02 8.33
N GLU A 121 12.98 -4.05 8.12
CA GLU A 121 13.03 -2.85 8.97
C GLU A 121 11.95 -1.83 8.61
N LEU A 122 11.32 -1.96 7.44
CA LEU A 122 10.30 -1.00 6.99
C LEU A 122 8.90 -1.59 6.93
N VAL A 123 8.80 -2.89 6.63
CA VAL A 123 7.53 -3.54 6.33
C VAL A 123 7.14 -4.48 7.45
N SER A 124 5.90 -4.36 7.92
CA SER A 124 5.34 -5.31 8.87
C SER A 124 3.96 -5.76 8.39
N VAL A 125 3.55 -6.93 8.85
CA VAL A 125 2.27 -7.52 8.48
C VAL A 125 1.52 -7.85 9.77
N GLN A 126 0.28 -7.38 9.85
CA GLN A 126 -0.59 -7.63 11.00
C GLN A 126 -1.86 -8.34 10.54
N ALA A 127 -2.31 -9.30 11.32
CA ALA A 127 -3.54 -10.01 11.04
C ALA A 127 -4.70 -9.43 11.84
#